data_2b18d6d3c0976c618191214e61be32fb
#
_entry.id   2b18d6d3c0976c618191214e61be32fb
#
_cell.length_a   1.000
_cell.length_b   1.000
_cell.length_c   1.000
_cell.angle_alpha   90.00
_cell.angle_beta   90.00
_cell.angle_gamma   90.00
#
_symmetry.space_group_name_H-M   'P 1'
#
loop_
_entity.id
_entity.type
_entity.pdbx_description
1 polymer ?
#
loop_
_entity_poly.entity_id
_entity_poly.type
_entity_poly.pdbx_seq_one_letter_code
_entity_poly.pdbx_strand_id
1 'polypeptide(L)'
;MKEKKITGYDVINISFVLMHLKEPEKLLCRLKKYLKKNGTMMIIDAEDRFSTMVPDEQKRMKLFLDICQRDPLSGNRHSGEKIKRYLKKSGYHKIAVHSKCVNAKEKEKEKKELIFDTFFSYLPLDYAYLCETEPENSDYFGIKRKIKQHYAIFRKEFVEKSVYVACGVMIFTCCR
;
A
#
# COMPACT_ATOMS: atom_id res chain seq x y z
N MET A 1 10.96 37.38 -10.11
CA MET A 1 10.34 36.29 -10.84
C MET A 1 8.85 36.29 -10.50
N LYS A 2 7.95 36.47 -11.48
CA LYS A 2 6.50 36.34 -11.22
C LYS A 2 6.21 34.87 -11.02
N GLU A 3 5.73 34.47 -9.83
CA GLU A 3 5.21 33.15 -9.59
C GLU A 3 4.14 32.82 -10.63
N LYS A 4 4.38 31.80 -11.44
CA LYS A 4 3.41 31.32 -12.40
C LYS A 4 2.22 30.78 -11.60
N LYS A 5 1.09 31.49 -11.64
CA LYS A 5 -0.16 31.08 -10.99
C LYS A 5 -0.53 29.72 -11.56
N ILE A 6 -0.36 28.64 -10.79
CA ILE A 6 -0.74 27.28 -11.20
C ILE A 6 -2.26 27.28 -11.36
N THR A 7 -2.74 27.20 -12.59
CA THR A 7 -4.16 27.32 -12.95
C THR A 7 -4.96 26.03 -12.68
N GLY A 8 -4.34 25.04 -12.06
CA GLY A 8 -4.92 23.74 -11.74
C GLY A 8 -4.39 22.59 -12.63
N TYR A 9 -4.51 21.39 -12.12
CA TYR A 9 -4.07 20.16 -12.78
C TYR A 9 -5.26 19.45 -13.45
N ASP A 10 -5.01 18.84 -14.60
CA ASP A 10 -5.99 17.97 -15.26
C ASP A 10 -6.12 16.63 -14.53
N VAL A 11 -4.98 16.12 -14.00
CA VAL A 11 -4.90 14.87 -13.26
C VAL A 11 -4.03 15.06 -12.02
N ILE A 12 -4.50 14.55 -10.89
CA ILE A 12 -3.70 14.36 -9.66
C ILE A 12 -3.67 12.87 -9.38
N ASN A 13 -2.48 12.29 -9.30
CA ASN A 13 -2.28 10.89 -8.91
C ASN A 13 -1.69 10.81 -7.51
N ILE A 14 -2.27 9.94 -6.67
CA ILE A 14 -1.80 9.63 -5.31
C ILE A 14 -1.64 8.11 -5.25
N SER A 15 -0.40 7.63 -5.09
CA SER A 15 -0.13 6.19 -5.03
C SER A 15 0.60 5.83 -3.75
N PHE A 16 0.03 4.91 -2.98
CA PHE A 16 0.56 4.42 -1.70
C PHE A 16 0.87 5.55 -0.67
N VAL A 17 0.00 6.54 -0.59
CA VAL A 17 0.19 7.71 0.31
C VAL A 17 -0.92 7.81 1.35
N LEU A 18 -2.19 7.67 0.96
CA LEU A 18 -3.29 7.93 1.90
C LEU A 18 -3.30 6.94 3.05
N MET A 19 -2.85 5.72 2.82
CA MET A 19 -2.73 4.67 3.83
C MET A 19 -1.83 5.07 5.02
N HIS A 20 -0.84 5.93 4.80
CA HIS A 20 0.11 6.38 5.82
C HIS A 20 -0.35 7.64 6.59
N LEU A 21 -1.40 8.32 6.12
CA LEU A 21 -1.83 9.57 6.71
C LEU A 21 -2.83 9.37 7.86
N LYS A 22 -2.61 10.08 8.95
CA LYS A 22 -3.58 10.15 10.08
C LYS A 22 -4.87 10.84 9.66
N GLU A 23 -4.80 11.85 8.80
CA GLU A 23 -5.92 12.68 8.37
C GLU A 23 -5.97 12.80 6.83
N PRO A 24 -6.20 11.71 6.09
CA PRO A 24 -6.20 11.71 4.62
C PRO A 24 -7.27 12.65 4.04
N GLU A 25 -8.38 12.84 4.73
CA GLU A 25 -9.47 13.75 4.34
C GLU A 25 -8.98 15.19 4.21
N LYS A 26 -8.10 15.67 5.11
CA LYS A 26 -7.53 17.01 5.03
C LYS A 26 -6.69 17.20 3.77
N LEU A 27 -5.89 16.20 3.40
CA LEU A 27 -5.12 16.23 2.16
C LEU A 27 -6.04 16.28 0.96
N LEU A 28 -7.07 15.42 0.90
CA LEU A 28 -8.03 15.38 -0.20
C LEU A 28 -8.75 16.71 -0.38
N CYS A 29 -9.21 17.34 0.70
CA CYS A 29 -9.82 18.69 0.65
C CYS A 29 -8.86 19.75 0.10
N ARG A 30 -7.57 19.68 0.45
CA ARG A 30 -6.55 20.61 -0.06
C ARG A 30 -6.29 20.38 -1.55
N LEU A 31 -6.10 19.14 -1.96
CA LEU A 31 -5.79 18.79 -3.35
C LEU A 31 -6.95 19.13 -4.31
N LYS A 32 -8.18 19.07 -3.83
CA LYS A 32 -9.35 19.49 -4.61
C LYS A 32 -9.21 20.91 -5.17
N LYS A 33 -8.58 21.82 -4.42
CA LYS A 33 -8.39 23.22 -4.85
C LYS A 33 -7.44 23.36 -6.04
N TYR A 34 -6.52 22.41 -6.20
CA TYR A 34 -5.55 22.37 -7.29
C TYR A 34 -6.01 21.58 -8.51
N LEU A 35 -7.13 20.84 -8.41
CA LEU A 35 -7.70 20.09 -9.52
C LEU A 35 -8.59 21.04 -10.35
N LYS A 36 -8.48 21.02 -11.67
CA LYS A 36 -9.39 21.77 -12.58
C LYS A 36 -10.84 21.29 -12.39
N LYS A 37 -11.81 22.10 -12.83
CA LYS A 37 -13.25 21.78 -12.69
C LYS A 37 -13.63 20.41 -13.28
N ASN A 38 -12.99 20.02 -14.39
CA ASN A 38 -13.19 18.70 -15.04
C ASN A 38 -11.97 17.78 -14.85
N GLY A 39 -11.10 18.10 -13.88
CA GLY A 39 -9.93 17.30 -13.61
C GLY A 39 -10.27 16.01 -12.85
N THR A 40 -9.43 15.02 -13.02
CA THR A 40 -9.56 13.69 -12.41
C THR A 40 -8.51 13.47 -11.35
N MET A 41 -8.93 12.98 -10.19
CA MET A 41 -8.03 12.41 -9.19
C MET A 41 -8.02 10.90 -9.34
N MET A 42 -6.83 10.30 -9.30
CA MET A 42 -6.61 8.87 -9.21
C MET A 42 -5.87 8.56 -7.90
N ILE A 43 -6.37 7.58 -7.16
CA ILE A 43 -5.76 7.10 -5.92
C ILE A 43 -5.53 5.61 -6.05
N ILE A 44 -4.34 5.15 -5.67
CA ILE A 44 -3.97 3.74 -5.62
C ILE A 44 -3.39 3.48 -4.24
N ASP A 45 -4.00 2.57 -3.47
CA ASP A 45 -3.48 2.13 -2.18
C ASP A 45 -3.55 0.62 -2.03
N ALA A 46 -2.73 0.07 -1.14
CA ALA A 46 -2.69 -1.37 -0.87
C ALA A 46 -4.02 -1.85 -0.28
N GLU A 47 -4.40 -3.08 -0.64
CA GLU A 47 -5.56 -3.78 -0.11
C GLU A 47 -5.24 -5.26 0.08
N ASP A 48 -4.67 -5.58 1.23
CA ASP A 48 -4.11 -6.89 1.51
C ASP A 48 -5.12 -8.04 1.48
N ARG A 49 -6.43 -7.75 1.62
CA ARG A 49 -7.49 -8.76 1.51
C ARG A 49 -7.53 -9.49 0.16
N PHE A 50 -6.95 -8.88 -0.88
CA PHE A 50 -6.86 -9.49 -2.21
C PHE A 50 -5.48 -10.07 -2.52
N SER A 51 -4.57 -10.07 -1.54
CA SER A 51 -3.23 -10.60 -1.72
C SER A 51 -3.20 -12.11 -1.50
N THR A 52 -2.45 -12.83 -2.34
CA THR A 52 -2.34 -14.30 -2.27
C THR A 52 -1.02 -14.79 -2.85
N MET A 53 -0.62 -15.97 -2.40
CA MET A 53 0.46 -16.77 -2.95
C MET A 53 -0.02 -18.22 -3.09
N VAL A 54 0.25 -18.87 -4.21
CA VAL A 54 -0.19 -20.24 -4.46
C VAL A 54 0.93 -21.04 -5.15
N PRO A 55 1.41 -22.12 -4.54
CA PRO A 55 1.08 -22.62 -3.20
C PRO A 55 1.65 -21.75 -2.08
N ASP A 56 1.01 -21.76 -0.91
CA ASP A 56 1.50 -21.14 0.34
C ASP A 56 1.31 -22.15 1.51
N GLU A 57 1.95 -23.30 1.39
CA GLU A 57 1.81 -24.45 2.32
C GLU A 57 2.19 -24.05 3.76
N GLN A 58 3.21 -23.22 3.91
CA GLN A 58 3.72 -22.75 5.18
C GLN A 58 3.04 -21.47 5.69
N LYS A 59 2.01 -20.99 4.98
CA LYS A 59 1.26 -19.76 5.30
C LYS A 59 2.15 -18.53 5.50
N ARG A 60 3.26 -18.43 4.75
CA ARG A 60 4.21 -17.31 4.90
C ARG A 60 3.64 -16.01 4.35
N MET A 61 2.91 -16.06 3.24
CA MET A 61 2.19 -14.88 2.74
C MET A 61 1.28 -14.31 3.81
N LYS A 62 0.46 -15.17 4.45
CA LYS A 62 -0.40 -14.75 5.55
C LYS A 62 0.39 -14.15 6.71
N LEU A 63 1.49 -14.80 7.12
CA LEU A 63 2.35 -14.30 8.20
C LEU A 63 2.85 -12.89 7.90
N PHE A 64 3.34 -12.64 6.68
CA PHE A 64 3.89 -11.33 6.33
C PHE A 64 2.81 -10.26 6.11
N LEU A 65 1.63 -10.61 5.62
CA LEU A 65 0.47 -9.70 5.59
C LEU A 65 0.02 -9.31 7.01
N ASP A 66 -0.01 -10.25 7.94
CA ASP A 66 -0.30 -9.97 9.36
C ASP A 66 0.77 -9.05 10.00
N ILE A 67 2.04 -9.22 9.63
CA ILE A 67 3.13 -8.32 10.05
C ILE A 67 2.93 -6.92 9.47
N CYS A 68 2.65 -6.79 8.17
CA CYS A 68 2.35 -5.50 7.53
C CYS A 68 1.19 -4.78 8.23
N GLN A 69 0.14 -5.51 8.60
CA GLN A 69 -1.04 -4.92 9.26
C GLN A 69 -0.72 -4.40 10.67
N ARG A 70 0.26 -5.00 11.34
CA ARG A 70 0.71 -4.60 12.69
C ARG A 70 1.80 -3.55 12.69
N ASP A 71 2.33 -3.22 11.53
CA ASP A 71 3.39 -2.25 11.36
C ASP A 71 2.80 -0.83 11.30
N PRO A 72 3.04 0.04 12.30
CA PRO A 72 2.50 1.40 12.30
C PRO A 72 3.07 2.28 11.19
N LEU A 73 4.22 1.93 10.60
CA LEU A 73 4.86 2.66 9.52
C LEU A 73 4.30 2.27 8.14
N SER A 74 3.81 1.04 7.99
CA SER A 74 3.15 0.57 6.75
C SER A 74 1.80 1.24 6.47
N GLY A 75 1.21 1.90 7.47
CA GLY A 75 -0.10 2.53 7.34
C GLY A 75 -1.27 1.53 7.31
N ASN A 76 -2.44 2.03 6.93
CA ASN A 76 -3.65 1.20 6.88
C ASN A 76 -3.83 0.56 5.50
N ARG A 77 -3.36 -0.66 5.34
CA ARG A 77 -3.45 -1.45 4.09
C ARG A 77 -4.83 -2.08 3.83
N HIS A 78 -5.84 -1.75 4.65
CA HIS A 78 -7.26 -2.12 4.48
C HIS A 78 -8.15 -0.88 4.46
N SER A 79 -7.72 0.17 3.76
CA SER A 79 -8.36 1.49 3.83
C SER A 79 -9.43 1.75 2.77
N GLY A 80 -9.69 0.81 1.85
CA GLY A 80 -10.51 1.03 0.66
C GLY A 80 -11.90 1.65 0.93
N GLU A 81 -12.66 1.12 1.90
CA GLU A 81 -13.96 1.68 2.26
C GLU A 81 -13.88 3.07 2.88
N LYS A 82 -12.83 3.31 3.68
CA LYS A 82 -12.60 4.61 4.31
C LYS A 82 -12.27 5.67 3.26
N ILE A 83 -11.43 5.36 2.27
CA ILE A 83 -11.07 6.28 1.18
C ILE A 83 -12.31 6.73 0.41
N LYS A 84 -13.20 5.81 0.04
CA LYS A 84 -14.46 6.18 -0.63
C LYS A 84 -15.29 7.15 0.19
N ARG A 85 -15.36 6.96 1.51
CA ARG A 85 -16.06 7.87 2.43
C ARG A 85 -15.38 9.22 2.50
N TYR A 86 -14.05 9.28 2.59
CA TYR A 86 -13.29 10.52 2.62
C TYR A 86 -13.47 11.34 1.34
N LEU A 87 -13.46 10.69 0.17
CA LEU A 87 -13.72 11.35 -1.11
C LEU A 87 -15.11 11.99 -1.15
N LYS A 88 -16.16 11.26 -0.71
CA LYS A 88 -17.52 11.80 -0.61
C LYS A 88 -17.60 13.00 0.31
N LYS A 89 -17.03 12.93 1.51
CA LYS A 89 -17.00 14.03 2.49
C LYS A 89 -16.24 15.24 1.98
N SER A 90 -15.16 15.04 1.22
CA SER A 90 -14.40 16.12 0.58
C SER A 90 -15.11 16.70 -0.64
N GLY A 91 -16.31 16.22 -0.98
CA GLY A 91 -17.14 16.73 -2.06
C GLY A 91 -16.69 16.33 -3.46
N TYR A 92 -15.91 15.27 -3.60
CA TYR A 92 -15.63 14.67 -4.92
C TYR A 92 -16.86 13.92 -5.42
N HIS A 93 -17.04 13.90 -6.74
CA HIS A 93 -18.17 13.22 -7.40
C HIS A 93 -17.67 12.23 -8.47
N LYS A 94 -18.58 11.46 -9.08
CA LYS A 94 -18.27 10.40 -10.05
C LYS A 94 -17.19 9.44 -9.54
N ILE A 95 -17.31 9.04 -8.27
CA ILE A 95 -16.36 8.16 -7.63
C ILE A 95 -16.53 6.73 -8.14
N ALA A 96 -15.56 6.25 -8.93
CA ALA A 96 -15.44 4.85 -9.31
C ALA A 96 -14.39 4.16 -8.44
N VAL A 97 -14.62 2.89 -8.12
CA VAL A 97 -13.75 2.07 -7.26
C VAL A 97 -13.51 0.73 -7.95
N HIS A 98 -12.26 0.36 -8.09
CA HIS A 98 -11.85 -0.91 -8.67
C HIS A 98 -10.87 -1.62 -7.74
N SER A 99 -11.09 -2.91 -7.52
CA SER A 99 -10.08 -3.79 -6.93
C SER A 99 -9.26 -4.41 -8.05
N LYS A 100 -7.96 -4.45 -7.86
CA LYS A 100 -7.01 -5.06 -8.79
C LYS A 100 -5.94 -5.80 -7.99
N CYS A 101 -5.27 -6.73 -8.68
CA CYS A 101 -4.07 -7.37 -8.14
C CYS A 101 -2.91 -7.12 -9.09
N VAL A 102 -1.80 -6.67 -8.52
CA VAL A 102 -0.50 -6.74 -9.19
C VAL A 102 -0.02 -8.17 -9.03
N ASN A 103 0.06 -8.91 -10.12
CA ASN A 103 0.34 -10.34 -10.06
C ASN A 103 1.50 -10.76 -10.96
N ALA A 104 2.12 -11.87 -10.62
CA ALA A 104 3.09 -12.56 -11.47
C ALA A 104 2.80 -14.06 -11.47
N LYS A 105 2.84 -14.63 -12.67
CA LYS A 105 2.66 -16.06 -12.92
C LYS A 105 3.97 -16.83 -12.78
N GLU A 106 3.89 -18.13 -12.99
CA GLU A 106 5.04 -18.98 -13.15
C GLU A 106 6.04 -18.39 -14.15
N LYS A 107 7.35 -18.56 -13.86
CA LYS A 107 8.47 -18.07 -14.69
C LYS A 107 8.69 -16.55 -14.75
N GLU A 108 7.82 -15.70 -14.22
CA GLU A 108 8.00 -14.24 -14.20
C GLU A 108 8.82 -13.78 -12.96
N LYS A 109 10.04 -14.28 -12.80
CA LYS A 109 10.87 -14.05 -11.61
C LYS A 109 11.11 -12.57 -11.33
N GLU A 110 11.56 -11.82 -12.32
CA GLU A 110 11.86 -10.37 -12.17
C GLU A 110 10.63 -9.58 -11.72
N LYS A 111 9.47 -9.93 -12.26
CA LYS A 111 8.21 -9.29 -11.85
C LYS A 111 7.83 -9.65 -10.42
N LYS A 112 8.07 -10.89 -9.99
CA LYS A 112 7.86 -11.31 -8.60
C LYS A 112 8.80 -10.58 -7.65
N GLU A 113 10.07 -10.42 -8.01
CA GLU A 113 11.03 -9.63 -7.25
C GLU A 113 10.55 -8.19 -7.09
N LEU A 114 10.11 -7.54 -8.16
CA LEU A 114 9.58 -6.18 -8.12
C LEU A 114 8.34 -6.08 -7.22
N ILE A 115 7.42 -7.04 -7.30
CA ILE A 115 6.25 -7.08 -6.42
C ILE A 115 6.68 -7.26 -4.97
N PHE A 116 7.60 -8.19 -4.69
CA PHE A 116 8.10 -8.43 -3.35
C PHE A 116 8.76 -7.16 -2.77
N ASP A 117 9.62 -6.52 -3.55
CA ASP A 117 10.34 -5.33 -3.13
C ASP A 117 9.39 -4.16 -2.87
N THR A 118 8.31 -4.04 -3.64
CA THR A 118 7.30 -3.00 -3.45
C THR A 118 6.46 -3.22 -2.17
N PHE A 119 6.10 -4.47 -1.86
CA PHE A 119 5.10 -4.75 -0.83
C PHE A 119 5.68 -5.21 0.51
N PHE A 120 6.95 -5.67 0.57
CA PHE A 120 7.52 -6.32 1.76
C PHE A 120 8.96 -5.92 2.10
N SER A 121 9.73 -5.28 1.20
CA SER A 121 11.18 -5.07 1.41
C SER A 121 11.50 -4.13 2.56
N TYR A 122 10.61 -3.24 2.93
CA TYR A 122 10.77 -2.25 4.00
C TYR A 122 10.66 -2.85 5.41
N LEU A 123 9.96 -3.98 5.58
CA LEU A 123 9.67 -4.56 6.89
C LEU A 123 10.88 -4.78 7.81
N PRO A 124 12.05 -5.30 7.33
CA PRO A 124 13.21 -5.44 8.21
C PRO A 124 13.73 -4.12 8.75
N LEU A 125 13.65 -3.05 7.96
CA LEU A 125 14.10 -1.70 8.36
C LEU A 125 13.10 -1.06 9.31
N ASP A 126 11.81 -1.15 9.03
CA ASP A 126 10.76 -0.60 9.88
C ASP A 126 10.81 -1.20 11.28
N TYR A 127 10.91 -2.53 11.40
CA TYR A 127 11.00 -3.16 12.71
C TYR A 127 12.38 -3.02 13.38
N ALA A 128 13.45 -2.72 12.65
CA ALA A 128 14.70 -2.29 13.24
C ALA A 128 14.54 -0.92 13.91
N TYR A 129 13.97 0.04 13.17
CA TYR A 129 13.68 1.40 13.65
C TYR A 129 12.71 1.42 14.84
N LEU A 130 11.60 0.68 14.76
CA LEU A 130 10.62 0.59 15.84
C LEU A 130 11.21 0.04 17.14
N CYS A 131 12.09 -0.98 17.07
CA CYS A 131 12.79 -1.50 18.25
C CYS A 131 13.78 -0.50 18.84
N GLU A 132 14.35 0.41 18.05
CA GLU A 132 15.25 1.45 18.53
C GLU A 132 14.51 2.63 19.15
N THR A 133 13.39 3.03 18.56
CA THR A 133 12.61 4.19 19.00
C THR A 133 11.63 3.88 20.13
N GLU A 134 11.17 2.65 20.24
CA GLU A 134 10.23 2.17 21.26
C GLU A 134 10.75 0.90 21.95
N PRO A 135 11.88 0.98 22.71
CA PRO A 135 12.54 -0.18 23.31
C PRO A 135 11.68 -0.91 24.35
N GLU A 136 10.68 -0.26 24.92
CA GLU A 136 9.77 -0.85 25.90
C GLU A 136 8.69 -1.74 25.25
N ASN A 137 8.53 -1.66 23.94
CA ASN A 137 7.50 -2.41 23.22
C ASN A 137 7.98 -3.81 22.84
N SER A 138 7.77 -4.78 23.73
CA SER A 138 8.19 -6.17 23.55
C SER A 138 7.60 -6.85 22.27
N ASP A 139 6.45 -6.38 21.79
CA ASP A 139 5.82 -6.91 20.58
C ASP A 139 6.68 -6.68 19.34
N TYR A 140 7.33 -5.50 19.23
CA TYR A 140 8.22 -5.21 18.10
C TYR A 140 9.42 -6.12 18.04
N PHE A 141 10.01 -6.46 19.19
CA PHE A 141 11.12 -7.43 19.26
C PHE A 141 10.66 -8.84 18.86
N GLY A 142 9.45 -9.23 19.26
CA GLY A 142 8.85 -10.50 18.86
C GLY A 142 8.66 -10.59 17.34
N ILE A 143 8.15 -9.52 16.71
CA ILE A 143 7.96 -9.44 15.26
C ILE A 143 9.30 -9.38 14.53
N LYS A 144 10.26 -8.55 14.98
CA LYS A 144 11.63 -8.49 14.42
C LYS A 144 12.30 -9.87 14.39
N ARG A 145 12.13 -10.67 15.45
CA ARG A 145 12.62 -12.04 15.49
C ARG A 145 11.96 -12.93 14.42
N LYS A 146 10.64 -12.85 14.24
CA LYS A 146 9.93 -13.58 13.19
C LYS A 146 10.40 -13.16 11.80
N ILE A 147 10.58 -11.86 11.56
CA ILE A 147 11.13 -11.37 10.30
C ILE A 147 12.52 -11.97 10.07
N LYS A 148 13.43 -11.88 11.03
CA LYS A 148 14.77 -12.46 10.93
C LYS A 148 14.76 -13.95 10.59
N GLN A 149 13.82 -14.71 11.13
CA GLN A 149 13.69 -16.17 10.90
C GLN A 149 13.08 -16.51 9.55
N HIS A 150 12.13 -15.74 9.05
CA HIS A 150 11.29 -16.14 7.92
C HIS A 150 11.45 -15.30 6.66
N TYR A 151 12.00 -14.09 6.73
CA TYR A 151 12.01 -13.16 5.61
C TYR A 151 12.77 -13.68 4.39
N ALA A 152 13.98 -14.20 4.58
CA ALA A 152 14.78 -14.72 3.47
C ALA A 152 14.12 -15.96 2.84
N ILE A 153 13.48 -16.81 3.65
CA ILE A 153 12.74 -17.98 3.17
C ILE A 153 11.50 -17.53 2.40
N PHE A 154 10.74 -16.59 2.94
CA PHE A 154 9.56 -16.03 2.28
C PHE A 154 9.92 -15.41 0.93
N ARG A 155 10.98 -14.59 0.87
CA ARG A 155 11.45 -14.02 -0.40
C ARG A 155 11.80 -15.09 -1.42
N LYS A 156 12.52 -16.14 -1.01
CA LYS A 156 12.87 -17.26 -1.89
C LYS A 156 11.63 -17.97 -2.43
N GLU A 157 10.67 -18.30 -1.57
CA GLU A 157 9.42 -18.96 -1.96
C GLU A 157 8.58 -18.06 -2.87
N PHE A 158 8.47 -16.77 -2.56
CA PHE A 158 7.69 -15.80 -3.31
C PHE A 158 8.16 -15.67 -4.78
N VAL A 159 9.47 -15.76 -5.03
CA VAL A 159 10.05 -15.65 -6.37
C VAL A 159 10.22 -17.01 -7.08
N GLU A 160 9.86 -18.12 -6.42
CA GLU A 160 9.98 -19.46 -6.97
C GLU A 160 9.19 -19.60 -8.29
N LYS A 161 9.73 -20.35 -9.25
CA LYS A 161 9.16 -20.47 -10.60
C LYS A 161 7.74 -21.05 -10.61
N SER A 162 7.48 -22.03 -9.75
CA SER A 162 6.20 -22.73 -9.65
C SER A 162 5.10 -21.96 -8.90
N VAL A 163 5.43 -20.80 -8.30
CA VAL A 163 4.50 -20.04 -7.45
C VAL A 163 3.81 -18.94 -8.25
N TYR A 164 2.49 -18.82 -8.07
CA TYR A 164 1.71 -17.65 -8.45
C TYR A 164 1.63 -16.69 -7.27
N VAL A 165 1.84 -15.40 -7.51
CA VAL A 165 1.72 -14.36 -6.49
C VAL A 165 0.82 -13.23 -6.97
N ALA A 166 0.07 -12.64 -6.05
CA ALA A 166 -0.73 -11.45 -6.29
C ALA A 166 -0.74 -10.57 -5.04
N CYS A 167 -0.53 -9.26 -5.21
CA CYS A 167 -0.71 -8.27 -4.17
C CYS A 167 -1.86 -7.33 -4.55
N GLY A 168 -2.80 -7.18 -3.63
CA GLY A 168 -4.03 -6.44 -3.86
C GLY A 168 -3.85 -4.93 -3.76
N VAL A 169 -4.54 -4.21 -4.63
CA VAL A 169 -4.64 -2.75 -4.59
C VAL A 169 -6.08 -2.31 -4.85
N MET A 170 -6.47 -1.20 -4.25
CA MET A 170 -7.70 -0.48 -4.58
C MET A 170 -7.36 0.76 -5.39
N ILE A 171 -8.09 0.95 -6.48
CA ILE A 171 -7.96 2.10 -7.37
C ILE A 171 -9.24 2.92 -7.29
N PHE A 172 -9.10 4.20 -6.99
CA PHE A 172 -10.23 5.15 -6.97
C PHE A 172 -9.99 6.19 -8.05
N THR A 173 -11.02 6.48 -8.83
CA THR A 173 -11.04 7.64 -9.71
C THR A 173 -12.23 8.51 -9.36
N CYS A 174 -12.04 9.81 -9.37
CA CYS A 174 -13.12 10.76 -9.08
C CYS A 174 -12.85 12.11 -9.74
N CYS A 175 -13.90 12.95 -9.83
CA CYS A 175 -13.83 14.30 -10.35
C CYS A 175 -14.00 15.33 -9.21
N ARG A 176 -13.48 16.53 -9.47
CA ARG A 176 -13.63 17.68 -8.56
C ARG A 176 -15.08 18.10 -8.37
#